data_80aa35982d27e9742e26f62fb346da46
#
_entry.id   80aa35982d27e9742e26f62fb346da46
#
_cell.length_a   1.000
_cell.length_b   1.000
_cell.length_c   1.000
_cell.angle_alpha   90.00
_cell.angle_beta   90.00
_cell.angle_gamma   90.00
#
_symmetry.space_group_name_H-M   'P 1'
#
loop_
_entity.id
_entity.type
_entity.pdbx_description
1 polymer ?
#
loop_
_entity_poly.entity_id
_entity_poly.type
_entity_poly.pdbx_seq_one_letter_code
_entity_poly.pdbx_strand_id
1 'polypeptide(L)'
;MRDYEFPVKQSDTTRAFFAKAGASRGDELGNAMVALSQNPNDKAAEAIVSKDRSYHSMLRTTCVATLLEGGHANNALPQRAAANINCRIFPGETVEGTQAALVAAIGDPGVKVTPVQPIRPIALPPPLDPKIILPAEKLIAKYFPGVPLVPSMSTGATDGIFLEAIGIPVYGVPGGWGDPDGNGVHGLNEHRSVRSVYVGRDFLTDLVKLYADQQ
;
A
#
# COMPACT_ATOMS: atom_id res chain seq x y z
N MET A 1 21.77 -1.35 3.23
CA MET A 1 20.32 -1.15 3.25
C MET A 1 19.90 0.28 2.95
N ARG A 2 20.65 1.30 3.33
CA ARG A 2 20.28 2.70 3.07
C ARG A 2 20.07 3.00 1.57
N ASP A 3 20.88 2.36 0.72
CA ASP A 3 20.94 2.60 -0.72
C ASP A 3 20.34 1.45 -1.55
N TYR A 4 19.71 0.46 -0.87
CA TYR A 4 19.04 -0.64 -1.54
C TYR A 4 17.56 -0.36 -1.69
N GLU A 5 17.08 -0.38 -2.92
CA GLU A 5 15.67 -0.31 -3.28
C GLU A 5 15.23 -1.61 -3.96
N PHE A 6 14.11 -2.16 -3.52
CA PHE A 6 13.49 -3.27 -4.23
C PHE A 6 13.06 -2.85 -5.64
N PRO A 7 13.08 -3.76 -6.61
CA PRO A 7 12.67 -3.45 -7.98
C PRO A 7 11.21 -3.01 -8.06
N VAL A 8 10.89 -2.18 -9.05
CA VAL A 8 9.52 -1.78 -9.35
C VAL A 8 8.68 -2.99 -9.73
N LYS A 9 7.52 -3.08 -9.15
CA LYS A 9 6.49 -4.08 -9.42
C LYS A 9 5.16 -3.39 -9.72
N GLN A 10 4.33 -4.04 -10.53
CA GLN A 10 2.98 -3.58 -10.80
C GLN A 10 2.01 -4.75 -10.75
N SER A 11 0.86 -4.52 -10.11
CA SER A 11 -0.34 -5.33 -10.23
C SER A 11 -1.33 -4.62 -11.17
N ASP A 12 -2.42 -5.29 -11.55
CA ASP A 12 -3.48 -4.64 -12.32
C ASP A 12 -4.08 -3.45 -11.57
N THR A 13 -4.19 -3.55 -10.24
CA THR A 13 -4.65 -2.47 -9.38
C THR A 13 -3.72 -1.26 -9.41
N THR A 14 -2.41 -1.44 -9.23
CA THR A 14 -1.46 -0.31 -9.24
C THR A 14 -1.32 0.29 -10.63
N ARG A 15 -1.38 -0.51 -11.68
CA ARG A 15 -1.40 -0.04 -13.06
C ARG A 15 -2.64 0.82 -13.35
N ALA A 16 -3.82 0.34 -12.96
CA ALA A 16 -5.06 1.08 -13.11
C ALA A 16 -5.06 2.38 -12.29
N PHE A 17 -4.49 2.35 -11.08
CA PHE A 17 -4.30 3.55 -10.27
C PHE A 17 -3.46 4.59 -10.99
N PHE A 18 -2.24 4.26 -11.40
CA PHE A 18 -1.33 5.21 -12.05
C PHE A 18 -1.89 5.73 -13.37
N ALA A 19 -2.57 4.89 -14.16
CA ALA A 19 -3.22 5.31 -15.39
C ALA A 19 -4.36 6.31 -15.13
N LYS A 20 -5.31 5.97 -14.25
CA LYS A 20 -6.50 6.80 -14.00
C LYS A 20 -6.17 8.07 -13.21
N ALA A 21 -5.42 7.94 -12.11
CA ALA A 21 -5.05 9.08 -11.28
C ALA A 21 -4.11 10.03 -12.04
N GLY A 22 -3.17 9.49 -12.82
CA GLY A 22 -2.27 10.28 -13.64
C GLY A 22 -3.01 11.08 -14.71
N ALA A 23 -3.95 10.46 -15.41
CA ALA A 23 -4.74 11.13 -16.46
C ALA A 23 -5.61 12.29 -15.91
N SER A 24 -6.00 12.25 -14.64
CA SER A 24 -6.81 13.30 -14.01
C SER A 24 -5.99 14.51 -13.53
N ARG A 25 -4.65 14.43 -13.49
CA ARG A 25 -3.81 15.48 -12.91
C ARG A 25 -3.44 16.60 -13.89
N GLY A 26 -3.05 16.26 -15.12
CA GLY A 26 -2.66 17.26 -16.13
C GLY A 26 -1.30 17.95 -15.88
N ASP A 27 -0.46 17.42 -14.95
CA ASP A 27 0.86 17.93 -14.61
C ASP A 27 1.98 16.92 -14.95
N GLU A 28 3.25 17.31 -14.70
CA GLU A 28 4.42 16.44 -14.93
C GLU A 28 4.31 15.10 -14.20
N LEU A 29 3.85 15.13 -12.95
CA LEU A 29 3.66 13.93 -12.16
C LEU A 29 2.58 13.02 -12.77
N GLY A 30 1.46 13.60 -13.22
CA GLY A 30 0.40 12.87 -13.90
C GLY A 30 0.90 12.18 -15.17
N ASN A 31 1.68 12.89 -15.99
CA ASN A 31 2.28 12.33 -17.20
C ASN A 31 3.24 11.16 -16.86
N ALA A 32 4.07 11.31 -15.84
CA ALA A 32 4.96 10.26 -15.37
C ALA A 32 4.19 9.04 -14.84
N MET A 33 3.10 9.24 -14.10
CA MET A 33 2.22 8.18 -13.63
C MET A 33 1.63 7.37 -14.79
N VAL A 34 1.13 8.05 -15.84
CA VAL A 34 0.60 7.40 -17.04
C VAL A 34 1.71 6.63 -17.77
N ALA A 35 2.88 7.24 -17.99
CA ALA A 35 4.01 6.58 -18.63
C ALA A 35 4.43 5.31 -17.87
N LEU A 36 4.55 5.39 -16.54
CA LEU A 36 4.93 4.26 -15.71
C LEU A 36 3.87 3.14 -15.75
N SER A 37 2.58 3.48 -15.84
CA SER A 37 1.50 2.48 -15.96
C SER A 37 1.60 1.67 -17.26
N GLN A 38 2.16 2.27 -18.33
CA GLN A 38 2.35 1.62 -19.63
C GLN A 38 3.69 0.88 -19.72
N ASN A 39 4.72 1.43 -19.10
CA ASN A 39 6.06 0.84 -19.06
C ASN A 39 6.66 0.88 -17.65
N PRO A 40 6.60 -0.22 -16.87
CA PRO A 40 7.14 -0.26 -15.52
C PRO A 40 8.66 -0.12 -15.44
N ASN A 41 9.36 -0.20 -16.57
CA ASN A 41 10.82 -0.04 -16.65
C ASN A 41 11.24 1.40 -17.03
N ASP A 42 10.30 2.33 -17.16
CA ASP A 42 10.62 3.74 -17.44
C ASP A 42 11.25 4.40 -16.20
N LYS A 43 12.58 4.48 -16.20
CA LYS A 43 13.37 5.02 -15.10
C LYS A 43 13.17 6.52 -14.89
N ALA A 44 12.87 7.27 -15.93
CA ALA A 44 12.61 8.70 -15.82
C ALA A 44 11.25 8.94 -15.13
N ALA A 45 10.22 8.22 -15.55
CA ALA A 45 8.91 8.26 -14.93
C ALA A 45 8.96 7.75 -13.48
N GLU A 46 9.68 6.65 -13.21
CA GLU A 46 9.89 6.13 -11.84
C GLU A 46 10.51 7.18 -10.93
N ALA A 47 11.54 7.88 -11.38
CA ALA A 47 12.23 8.91 -10.58
C ALA A 47 11.32 10.09 -10.22
N ILE A 48 10.39 10.46 -11.10
CA ILE A 48 9.41 11.53 -10.84
C ILE A 48 8.36 11.02 -9.83
N VAL A 49 7.76 9.87 -10.09
CA VAL A 49 6.69 9.29 -9.25
C VAL A 49 7.21 8.97 -7.84
N SER A 50 8.44 8.49 -7.72
CA SER A 50 9.06 8.12 -6.45
C SER A 50 9.44 9.30 -5.54
N LYS A 51 9.32 10.54 -6.00
CA LYS A 51 9.44 11.73 -5.12
C LYS A 51 8.32 11.78 -4.09
N ASP A 52 7.13 11.30 -4.44
CA ASP A 52 6.06 11.09 -3.48
C ASP A 52 6.23 9.74 -2.78
N ARG A 53 6.33 9.77 -1.44
CA ARG A 53 6.57 8.56 -0.62
C ARG A 53 5.43 7.54 -0.71
N SER A 54 4.20 8.02 -0.86
CA SER A 54 3.03 7.14 -0.98
C SER A 54 3.07 6.41 -2.31
N TYR A 55 3.33 7.12 -3.41
CA TYR A 55 3.46 6.48 -4.72
C TYR A 55 4.68 5.58 -4.82
N HIS A 56 5.81 5.99 -4.23
CA HIS A 56 7.00 5.13 -4.13
C HIS A 56 6.68 3.78 -3.46
N SER A 57 5.94 3.80 -2.35
CA SER A 57 5.55 2.58 -1.63
C SER A 57 4.52 1.72 -2.35
N MET A 58 3.79 2.27 -3.32
CA MET A 58 2.89 1.52 -4.20
C MET A 58 3.61 0.80 -5.35
N LEU A 59 4.88 1.10 -5.57
CA LEU A 59 5.67 0.54 -6.67
C LEU A 59 6.52 -0.65 -6.26
N ARG A 60 6.74 -0.91 -4.99
CA ARG A 60 7.72 -1.91 -4.53
C ARG A 60 7.53 -2.33 -3.09
N THR A 61 8.17 -3.43 -2.71
CA THR A 61 8.40 -3.77 -1.31
C THR A 61 9.26 -2.68 -0.67
N THR A 62 8.89 -2.23 0.53
CA THR A 62 9.66 -1.25 1.31
C THR A 62 9.98 -1.80 2.69
N CYS A 63 11.20 -1.55 3.17
CA CYS A 63 11.66 -2.03 4.45
C CYS A 63 12.30 -0.92 5.28
N VAL A 64 12.03 -0.91 6.59
CA VAL A 64 12.59 0.07 7.51
C VAL A 64 13.01 -0.59 8.83
N ALA A 65 14.14 -0.17 9.39
CA ALA A 65 14.54 -0.58 10.73
C ALA A 65 13.65 0.14 11.77
N THR A 66 12.90 -0.64 12.54
CA THR A 66 11.96 -0.13 13.55
C THR A 66 12.49 -0.26 14.96
N LEU A 67 13.38 -1.23 15.24
CA LEU A 67 14.04 -1.40 16.52
C LEU A 67 15.52 -1.69 16.29
N LEU A 68 16.35 -1.19 17.20
CA LEU A 68 17.80 -1.46 17.23
C LEU A 68 18.19 -1.91 18.65
N GLU A 69 19.02 -2.92 18.73
CA GLU A 69 19.54 -3.44 19.99
C GLU A 69 21.05 -3.59 19.87
N GLY A 70 21.79 -3.26 20.94
CA GLY A 70 23.23 -3.42 20.99
C GLY A 70 23.80 -3.01 22.35
N GLY A 71 24.94 -3.62 22.70
CA GLY A 71 25.59 -3.39 23.98
C GLY A 71 24.94 -4.11 25.16
N HIS A 72 25.69 -4.27 26.25
CA HIS A 72 25.22 -4.92 27.48
C HIS A 72 25.81 -4.30 28.77
N ALA A 73 26.84 -3.44 28.64
CA ALA A 73 27.46 -2.75 29.77
C ALA A 73 28.14 -1.45 29.29
N ASN A 74 28.24 -0.47 30.22
CA ASN A 74 28.82 0.85 29.92
C ASN A 74 30.32 0.81 29.60
N ASN A 75 31.02 -0.21 30.05
CA ASN A 75 32.48 -0.36 29.95
C ASN A 75 32.92 -1.59 29.11
N ALA A 76 32.00 -2.16 28.32
CA ALA A 76 32.30 -3.30 27.47
C ALA A 76 31.87 -3.05 26.01
N LEU A 77 32.72 -3.47 25.08
CA LEU A 77 32.34 -3.41 23.66
C LEU A 77 31.17 -4.35 23.37
N PRO A 78 30.19 -3.92 22.54
CA PRO A 78 29.10 -4.77 22.10
C PRO A 78 29.60 -6.02 21.38
N GLN A 79 29.19 -7.18 21.83
CA GLN A 79 29.49 -8.46 21.16
C GLN A 79 28.39 -8.84 20.16
N ARG A 80 27.24 -8.19 20.25
CA ARG A 80 26.09 -8.42 19.40
C ARG A 80 25.36 -7.11 19.13
N ALA A 81 24.90 -6.95 17.89
CA ALA A 81 23.91 -5.95 17.51
C ALA A 81 22.77 -6.62 16.74
N ALA A 82 21.56 -6.12 16.90
CA ALA A 82 20.39 -6.59 16.17
C ALA A 82 19.52 -5.40 15.70
N ALA A 83 18.85 -5.60 14.59
CA ALA A 83 17.85 -4.68 14.08
C ALA A 83 16.58 -5.45 13.73
N ASN A 84 15.44 -4.94 14.16
CA ASN A 84 14.16 -5.41 13.64
C ASN A 84 13.82 -4.63 12.36
N ILE A 85 13.68 -5.34 11.26
CA ILE A 85 13.36 -4.76 9.96
C ILE A 85 11.89 -5.06 9.65
N ASN A 86 11.05 -4.02 9.64
CA ASN A 86 9.67 -4.14 9.20
C ASN A 86 9.60 -3.92 7.69
N CYS A 87 9.07 -4.92 6.96
CA CYS A 87 8.90 -4.85 5.52
C CYS A 87 7.40 -4.82 5.16
N ARG A 88 7.04 -3.89 4.28
CA ARG A 88 5.77 -3.86 3.57
C ARG A 88 6.00 -4.57 2.24
N ILE A 89 5.66 -5.85 2.22
CA ILE A 89 5.92 -6.73 1.07
C ILE A 89 4.87 -6.45 -0.01
N PHE A 90 5.33 -6.26 -1.26
CA PHE A 90 4.42 -6.02 -2.39
C PHE A 90 3.50 -7.25 -2.57
N PRO A 91 2.18 -7.06 -2.81
CA PRO A 91 1.24 -8.16 -2.94
C PRO A 91 1.66 -9.18 -4.01
N GLY A 92 1.61 -10.47 -3.65
CA GLY A 92 2.07 -11.58 -4.48
C GLY A 92 3.55 -11.95 -4.30
N GLU A 93 4.33 -11.19 -3.52
CA GLU A 93 5.69 -11.56 -3.14
C GLU A 93 5.73 -12.36 -1.83
N THR A 94 6.78 -13.15 -1.63
CA THR A 94 6.94 -14.02 -0.46
C THR A 94 7.88 -13.41 0.58
N VAL A 95 7.73 -13.87 1.82
CA VAL A 95 8.66 -13.52 2.92
C VAL A 95 10.06 -14.06 2.61
N GLU A 96 10.15 -15.28 2.06
CA GLU A 96 11.40 -15.93 1.69
C GLU A 96 12.14 -15.15 0.58
N GLY A 97 11.39 -14.70 -0.45
CA GLY A 97 11.96 -13.87 -1.51
C GLY A 97 12.47 -12.52 -0.99
N THR A 98 11.73 -11.89 -0.08
CA THR A 98 12.14 -10.65 0.59
C THR A 98 13.38 -10.88 1.46
N GLN A 99 13.42 -11.97 2.23
CA GLN A 99 14.58 -12.35 3.04
C GLN A 99 15.82 -12.55 2.18
N ALA A 100 15.71 -13.30 1.08
CA ALA A 100 16.81 -13.54 0.16
C ALA A 100 17.36 -12.23 -0.43
N ALA A 101 16.47 -11.31 -0.82
CA ALA A 101 16.86 -10.00 -1.32
C ALA A 101 17.58 -9.15 -0.26
N LEU A 102 17.14 -9.19 1.00
CA LEU A 102 17.82 -8.51 2.10
C LEU A 102 19.19 -9.11 2.39
N VAL A 103 19.32 -10.44 2.40
CA VAL A 103 20.62 -11.12 2.56
C VAL A 103 21.60 -10.71 1.46
N ALA A 104 21.13 -10.70 0.21
CA ALA A 104 21.94 -10.27 -0.93
C ALA A 104 22.37 -8.80 -0.84
N ALA A 105 21.44 -7.93 -0.43
CA ALA A 105 21.71 -6.49 -0.28
C ALA A 105 22.67 -6.18 0.88
N ILE A 106 22.64 -6.96 1.95
CA ILE A 106 23.57 -6.82 3.08
C ILE A 106 24.97 -7.26 2.66
N GLY A 107 25.09 -8.38 1.93
CA GLY A 107 26.35 -8.88 1.37
C GLY A 107 27.39 -9.32 2.41
N ASP A 108 27.01 -9.46 3.68
CA ASP A 108 27.88 -9.86 4.78
C ASP A 108 27.44 -11.22 5.36
N PRO A 109 28.25 -12.30 5.21
CA PRO A 109 27.90 -13.62 5.73
C PRO A 109 27.86 -13.69 7.27
N GLY A 110 28.44 -12.73 7.97
CA GLY A 110 28.36 -12.61 9.43
C GLY A 110 27.00 -12.11 9.93
N VAL A 111 26.18 -11.55 9.05
CA VAL A 111 24.86 -11.03 9.40
C VAL A 111 23.77 -12.09 9.12
N LYS A 112 23.13 -12.57 10.17
CA LYS A 112 22.02 -13.51 10.08
C LYS A 112 20.71 -12.76 9.93
N VAL A 113 19.95 -13.03 8.85
CA VAL A 113 18.60 -12.52 8.63
C VAL A 113 17.59 -13.64 8.86
N THR A 114 16.63 -13.43 9.77
CA THR A 114 15.59 -14.43 10.11
C THR A 114 14.22 -13.77 10.16
N PRO A 115 13.19 -14.39 9.53
CA PRO A 115 11.82 -13.91 9.70
C PRO A 115 11.34 -14.00 11.15
N VAL A 116 10.60 -13.00 11.60
CA VAL A 116 9.99 -12.97 12.94
C VAL A 116 8.62 -13.66 12.87
N GLN A 117 8.39 -14.57 13.79
CA GLN A 117 7.10 -15.28 13.86
C GLN A 117 6.03 -14.46 14.63
N PRO A 118 4.74 -14.64 14.34
CA PRO A 118 4.17 -15.50 13.26
C PRO A 118 4.31 -14.85 11.87
N ILE A 119 4.58 -15.67 10.87
CA ILE A 119 4.56 -15.22 9.47
C ILE A 119 3.10 -15.06 9.04
N ARG A 120 2.77 -13.90 8.48
CA ARG A 120 1.44 -13.63 7.93
C ARG A 120 1.28 -14.26 6.53
N PRO A 121 0.05 -14.55 6.10
CA PRO A 121 -0.21 -14.98 4.73
C PRO A 121 0.31 -13.99 3.68
N ILE A 122 0.47 -14.46 2.46
CA ILE A 122 0.79 -13.60 1.31
C ILE A 122 -0.44 -12.77 0.97
N ALA A 123 -0.30 -11.44 0.91
CA ALA A 123 -1.35 -10.59 0.39
C ALA A 123 -1.51 -10.80 -1.12
N LEU A 124 -2.74 -11.00 -1.59
CA LEU A 124 -3.06 -11.10 -3.01
C LEU A 124 -3.94 -9.90 -3.40
N PRO A 125 -3.66 -9.22 -4.53
CA PRO A 125 -4.53 -8.15 -4.98
C PRO A 125 -5.87 -8.75 -5.42
N PRO A 126 -7.02 -8.23 -4.93
CA PRO A 126 -8.32 -8.69 -5.40
C PRO A 126 -8.49 -8.34 -6.89
N PRO A 127 -9.21 -9.17 -7.67
CA PRO A 127 -9.47 -8.90 -9.07
C PRO A 127 -10.30 -7.61 -9.24
N LEU A 128 -10.06 -6.86 -10.31
CA LEU A 128 -10.91 -5.71 -10.67
C LEU A 128 -12.20 -6.20 -11.34
N ASP A 129 -13.02 -6.94 -10.59
CA ASP A 129 -14.25 -7.56 -11.10
C ASP A 129 -15.32 -6.49 -11.39
N PRO A 130 -15.82 -6.40 -12.65
CA PRO A 130 -16.89 -5.47 -13.00
C PRO A 130 -18.17 -5.65 -12.18
N LYS A 131 -18.47 -6.84 -11.68
CA LYS A 131 -19.63 -7.09 -10.81
C LYS A 131 -19.52 -6.37 -9.46
N ILE A 132 -18.30 -6.12 -9.02
CA ILE A 132 -18.01 -5.35 -7.81
C ILE A 132 -17.81 -3.87 -8.15
N ILE A 133 -17.02 -3.57 -9.18
CA ILE A 133 -16.61 -2.19 -9.50
C ILE A 133 -17.78 -1.35 -10.01
N LEU A 134 -18.57 -1.85 -10.98
CA LEU A 134 -19.62 -1.04 -11.61
C LEU A 134 -20.76 -0.61 -10.67
N PRO A 135 -21.27 -1.45 -9.75
CA PRO A 135 -22.23 -1.01 -8.76
C PRO A 135 -21.67 0.06 -7.82
N ALA A 136 -20.40 -0.09 -7.38
CA ALA A 136 -19.75 0.91 -6.55
C ALA A 136 -19.56 2.24 -7.30
N GLU A 137 -19.19 2.24 -8.58
CA GLU A 137 -19.08 3.46 -9.40
C GLU A 137 -20.42 4.22 -9.48
N LYS A 138 -21.52 3.50 -9.70
CA LYS A 138 -22.86 4.11 -9.74
C LYS A 138 -23.22 4.77 -8.41
N LEU A 139 -22.90 4.12 -7.30
CA LEU A 139 -23.17 4.65 -5.98
C LEU A 139 -22.28 5.85 -5.64
N ILE A 140 -20.99 5.79 -6.02
CA ILE A 140 -20.06 6.91 -5.88
C ILE A 140 -20.57 8.14 -6.65
N ALA A 141 -21.04 7.97 -7.88
CA ALA A 141 -21.59 9.06 -8.67
C ALA A 141 -22.81 9.74 -7.99
N LYS A 142 -23.60 8.99 -7.21
CA LYS A 142 -24.71 9.53 -6.40
C LYS A 142 -24.22 10.36 -5.21
N TYR A 143 -23.25 9.87 -4.47
CA TYR A 143 -22.79 10.49 -3.22
C TYR A 143 -21.68 11.53 -3.43
N PHE A 144 -20.88 11.34 -4.47
CA PHE A 144 -19.69 12.14 -4.80
C PHE A 144 -19.69 12.51 -6.28
N PRO A 145 -20.62 13.38 -6.74
CA PRO A 145 -20.73 13.73 -8.16
C PRO A 145 -19.40 14.26 -8.73
N GLY A 146 -19.00 13.74 -9.88
CA GLY A 146 -17.76 14.13 -10.56
C GLY A 146 -16.49 13.47 -10.02
N VAL A 147 -16.57 12.65 -8.98
CA VAL A 147 -15.41 11.91 -8.42
C VAL A 147 -15.36 10.52 -9.06
N PRO A 148 -14.29 10.17 -9.78
CA PRO A 148 -14.15 8.85 -10.37
C PRO A 148 -13.75 7.82 -9.31
N LEU A 149 -14.17 6.55 -9.50
CA LEU A 149 -13.61 5.43 -8.76
C LEU A 149 -12.22 5.11 -9.34
N VAL A 150 -11.21 5.20 -8.48
CA VAL A 150 -9.83 4.85 -8.81
C VAL A 150 -9.39 3.68 -7.92
N PRO A 151 -9.09 2.50 -8.51
CA PRO A 151 -8.53 1.39 -7.74
C PRO A 151 -7.21 1.83 -7.09
N SER A 152 -6.98 1.45 -5.85
CA SER A 152 -5.75 1.82 -5.13
C SER A 152 -5.26 0.65 -4.28
N MET A 153 -3.95 0.50 -4.21
CA MET A 153 -3.30 -0.43 -3.31
C MET A 153 -3.02 0.27 -1.98
N SER A 154 -3.58 -0.26 -0.89
CA SER A 154 -3.18 0.19 0.44
C SER A 154 -1.78 -0.33 0.76
N THR A 155 -0.90 0.55 1.24
CA THR A 155 0.43 0.17 1.74
C THR A 155 0.43 -0.15 3.25
N GLY A 156 -0.74 -0.04 3.89
CA GLY A 156 -0.99 -0.45 5.26
C GLY A 156 -1.28 -1.95 5.40
N ALA A 157 -1.48 -2.40 6.63
CA ALA A 157 -1.93 -3.76 6.93
C ALA A 157 -3.43 -3.76 7.22
N THR A 158 -4.10 -4.87 6.87
CA THR A 158 -5.51 -5.11 7.17
C THR A 158 -5.74 -6.59 7.47
N ASP A 159 -6.78 -6.91 8.23
CA ASP A 159 -7.19 -8.29 8.52
C ASP A 159 -7.73 -9.00 7.26
N GLY A 160 -8.02 -8.26 6.20
CA GLY A 160 -8.40 -8.82 4.89
C GLY A 160 -7.42 -9.86 4.35
N ILE A 161 -6.14 -9.78 4.70
CA ILE A 161 -5.11 -10.75 4.30
C ILE A 161 -5.45 -12.19 4.70
N PHE A 162 -6.16 -12.41 5.81
CA PHE A 162 -6.57 -13.75 6.25
C PHE A 162 -7.74 -14.29 5.44
N LEU A 163 -8.64 -13.42 4.97
CA LEU A 163 -9.73 -13.79 4.08
C LEU A 163 -9.22 -14.08 2.66
N GLU A 164 -8.32 -13.24 2.16
CA GLU A 164 -7.66 -13.45 0.86
C GLU A 164 -6.89 -14.78 0.82
N ALA A 165 -6.24 -15.16 1.92
CA ALA A 165 -5.51 -16.43 2.02
C ALA A 165 -6.41 -17.69 1.86
N ILE A 166 -7.70 -17.58 2.12
CA ILE A 166 -8.69 -18.64 1.91
C ILE A 166 -9.56 -18.43 0.66
N GLY A 167 -9.14 -17.51 -0.23
CA GLY A 167 -9.77 -17.27 -1.53
C GLY A 167 -10.95 -16.30 -1.52
N ILE A 168 -11.18 -15.58 -0.43
CA ILE A 168 -12.22 -14.54 -0.35
C ILE A 168 -11.61 -13.18 -0.69
N PRO A 169 -11.94 -12.56 -1.83
CA PRO A 169 -11.39 -11.27 -2.22
C PRO A 169 -11.90 -10.16 -1.31
N VAL A 170 -10.99 -9.26 -0.91
CA VAL A 170 -11.30 -8.15 0.00
C VAL A 170 -11.09 -6.81 -0.70
N TYR A 171 -12.14 -5.98 -0.71
CA TYR A 171 -12.11 -4.65 -1.30
C TYR A 171 -12.29 -3.60 -0.20
N GLY A 172 -11.30 -2.72 -0.05
CA GLY A 172 -11.40 -1.59 0.87
C GLY A 172 -12.13 -0.41 0.24
N VAL A 173 -13.22 0.04 0.87
CA VAL A 173 -13.93 1.24 0.44
C VAL A 173 -13.99 2.22 1.61
N PRO A 174 -13.32 3.39 1.55
CA PRO A 174 -13.19 4.28 2.71
C PRO A 174 -14.49 5.00 3.09
N GLY A 175 -15.43 5.09 2.21
CA GLY A 175 -16.76 5.69 2.46
C GLY A 175 -16.78 7.18 2.79
N GLY A 176 -15.64 7.87 2.75
CA GLY A 176 -15.57 9.29 3.09
C GLY A 176 -14.28 9.92 2.58
N TRP A 177 -14.13 11.22 2.81
CA TRP A 177 -12.94 11.98 2.40
C TRP A 177 -12.15 12.51 3.60
N GLY A 178 -10.87 12.79 3.40
CA GLY A 178 -10.01 13.49 4.34
C GLY A 178 -10.01 15.00 4.14
N ASP A 179 -9.39 15.72 5.05
CA ASP A 179 -9.14 17.14 4.90
C ASP A 179 -7.99 17.40 3.92
N PRO A 180 -8.01 18.51 3.15
CA PRO A 180 -6.94 18.87 2.21
C PRO A 180 -5.55 18.95 2.87
N ASP A 181 -5.50 19.39 4.13
CA ASP A 181 -4.27 19.53 4.91
C ASP A 181 -3.84 18.25 5.62
N GLY A 182 -4.58 17.15 5.38
CA GLY A 182 -4.36 15.85 6.01
C GLY A 182 -5.12 15.69 7.33
N ASN A 183 -5.27 14.44 7.75
CA ASN A 183 -6.07 14.09 8.93
C ASN A 183 -5.22 13.85 10.19
N GLY A 184 -3.92 14.05 10.13
CA GLY A 184 -3.01 13.79 11.24
C GLY A 184 -2.98 12.33 11.69
N VAL A 185 -3.26 11.38 10.79
CA VAL A 185 -3.36 9.94 11.09
C VAL A 185 -2.13 9.45 11.85
N HIS A 186 -2.37 8.73 12.95
CA HIS A 186 -1.37 8.28 13.93
C HIS A 186 -0.65 9.39 14.68
N GLY A 187 -1.11 10.64 14.58
CA GLY A 187 -0.59 11.80 15.32
C GLY A 187 -1.47 12.19 16.50
N LEU A 188 -0.95 13.13 17.32
CA LEU A 188 -1.68 13.64 18.50
C LEU A 188 -2.95 14.42 18.12
N ASN A 189 -3.01 15.00 16.92
CA ASN A 189 -4.12 15.79 16.42
C ASN A 189 -4.90 15.08 15.31
N GLU A 190 -5.00 13.75 15.38
CA GLU A 190 -5.79 12.98 14.44
C GLU A 190 -7.25 13.42 14.48
N HIS A 191 -7.80 13.76 13.33
CA HIS A 191 -9.15 14.29 13.21
C HIS A 191 -9.82 13.87 11.91
N ARG A 192 -11.14 13.98 11.88
CA ARG A 192 -11.93 13.76 10.69
C ARG A 192 -13.14 14.69 10.66
N SER A 193 -13.50 15.18 9.48
CA SER A 193 -14.67 16.01 9.30
C SER A 193 -15.95 15.26 9.71
N VAL A 194 -16.76 15.86 10.59
CA VAL A 194 -18.06 15.31 11.03
C VAL A 194 -18.96 15.04 9.82
N ARG A 195 -19.00 15.96 8.84
CA ARG A 195 -19.76 15.78 7.60
C ARG A 195 -19.29 14.55 6.82
N SER A 196 -17.96 14.32 6.71
CA SER A 196 -17.41 13.15 6.04
C SER A 196 -17.84 11.84 6.70
N VAL A 197 -17.95 11.83 8.04
CA VAL A 197 -18.41 10.65 8.79
C VAL A 197 -19.87 10.34 8.49
N TYR A 198 -20.75 11.32 8.53
CA TYR A 198 -22.19 11.11 8.26
C TYR A 198 -22.46 10.69 6.82
N VAL A 199 -21.89 11.38 5.85
CA VAL A 199 -22.02 11.02 4.43
C VAL A 199 -21.44 9.63 4.17
N GLY A 200 -20.28 9.34 4.78
CA GLY A 200 -19.65 8.03 4.67
C GLY A 200 -20.49 6.90 5.25
N ARG A 201 -21.13 7.12 6.39
CA ARG A 201 -22.09 6.16 6.98
C ARG A 201 -23.23 5.85 6.01
N ASP A 202 -23.84 6.88 5.45
CA ASP A 202 -24.99 6.72 4.55
C ASP A 202 -24.55 6.02 3.25
N PHE A 203 -23.42 6.41 2.68
CA PHE A 203 -22.81 5.75 1.53
C PHE A 203 -22.53 4.26 1.79
N LEU A 204 -21.84 3.93 2.90
CA LEU A 204 -21.51 2.54 3.25
C LEU A 204 -22.75 1.70 3.56
N THR A 205 -23.80 2.32 4.16
CA THR A 205 -25.09 1.64 4.37
C THR A 205 -25.73 1.25 3.04
N ASP A 206 -25.78 2.19 2.08
CA ASP A 206 -26.32 1.91 0.75
C ASP A 206 -25.44 0.90 -0.01
N LEU A 207 -24.12 0.97 0.14
CA LEU A 207 -23.19 0.02 -0.49
C LEU A 207 -23.40 -1.42 0.01
N VAL A 208 -23.53 -1.59 1.33
CA VAL A 208 -23.80 -2.92 1.93
C VAL A 208 -25.13 -3.47 1.44
N LYS A 209 -26.19 -2.66 1.43
CA LYS A 209 -27.50 -3.07 0.88
C LYS A 209 -27.40 -3.47 -0.58
N LEU A 210 -26.70 -2.66 -1.39
CA LEU A 210 -26.52 -2.91 -2.82
C LEU A 210 -25.91 -4.29 -3.10
N TYR A 211 -24.92 -4.71 -2.31
CA TYR A 211 -24.28 -6.02 -2.49
C TYR A 211 -25.06 -7.16 -1.80
N ALA A 212 -25.71 -6.91 -0.69
CA ALA A 212 -26.54 -7.90 -0.02
C ALA A 212 -27.78 -8.31 -0.85
N ASP A 213 -28.30 -7.38 -1.64
CA ASP A 213 -29.47 -7.61 -2.49
C ASP A 213 -29.12 -8.19 -3.88
N GLN A 214 -27.82 -8.40 -4.19
CA GLN A 214 -27.38 -9.07 -5.41
C GLN A 214 -27.53 -10.59 -5.21
N GLN A 215 -28.62 -11.16 -5.65
CA GLN A 215 -28.84 -12.62 -5.72
C GLN A 215 -28.48 -13.16 -7.11
#